data_1f0590eb105e4ff552ec6a4f2ddd7047
#
_entry.id   1f0590eb105e4ff552ec6a4f2ddd7047
#
_cell.length_a   1.000
_cell.length_b   1.000
_cell.length_c   1.000
_cell.angle_alpha   90.00
_cell.angle_beta   90.00
_cell.angle_gamma   90.00
#
_symmetry.space_group_name_H-M   'P 1'
#
loop_
_entity.id
_entity.type
_entity.pdbx_description
1 polymer ?
#
loop_
_entity_poly.entity_id
_entity_poly.type
_entity_poly.pdbx_seq_one_letter_code
_entity_poly.pdbx_strand_id
1 'polypeptide(L)'
;MNISPDDPERARLQQLGWRVVDPHRVARTPNAYRRYMASGLAEFTAIKGVDVAWQTGWVSDRAAAFLALGRPVITEDTGAARYLPRESGFRFIRNIDQAEEAVKEVLRDWPRLSKQARSCAVDVFDSEKTLRKILNR
;
A
#
# COMPACT_ATOMS: atom_id res chain seq x y z
N MET A 1 -6.04 -10.33 -0.95
CA MET A 1 -5.85 -11.79 -1.12
C MET A 1 -7.21 -12.42 -1.31
N ASN A 2 -7.38 -13.27 -2.32
CA ASN A 2 -8.63 -14.01 -2.49
C ASN A 2 -8.45 -15.38 -1.82
N ILE A 3 -9.07 -15.57 -0.64
CA ILE A 3 -9.03 -16.81 0.14
C ILE A 3 -10.42 -17.43 0.03
N SER A 4 -10.49 -18.69 -0.43
CA SER A 4 -11.74 -19.42 -0.52
C SER A 4 -12.47 -19.45 0.85
N PRO A 5 -13.81 -19.45 0.88
CA PRO A 5 -14.56 -19.63 2.13
C PRO A 5 -14.15 -20.86 2.93
N ASP A 6 -13.78 -21.94 2.24
CA ASP A 6 -13.45 -23.26 2.82
C ASP A 6 -11.94 -23.42 3.09
N ASP A 7 -11.13 -22.40 2.84
CA ASP A 7 -9.69 -22.44 3.06
C ASP A 7 -9.38 -22.38 4.58
N PRO A 8 -8.65 -23.35 5.15
CA PRO A 8 -8.32 -23.37 6.56
C PRO A 8 -7.54 -22.13 7.02
N GLU A 9 -6.77 -21.50 6.12
CA GLU A 9 -6.05 -20.26 6.41
C GLU A 9 -7.00 -19.09 6.73
N ARG A 10 -8.19 -19.09 6.14
CA ARG A 10 -9.23 -18.09 6.46
C ARG A 10 -9.65 -18.15 7.92
N ALA A 11 -9.93 -19.36 8.43
CA ALA A 11 -10.28 -19.55 9.84
C ALA A 11 -9.14 -19.15 10.78
N ARG A 12 -7.91 -19.52 10.42
CA ARG A 12 -6.71 -19.14 11.18
C ARG A 12 -6.53 -17.62 11.26
N LEU A 13 -6.66 -16.92 10.15
CA LEU A 13 -6.58 -15.45 10.14
C LEU A 13 -7.66 -14.81 11.03
N GLN A 14 -8.90 -15.32 10.98
CA GLN A 14 -9.99 -14.83 11.82
C GLN A 14 -9.71 -15.07 13.31
N GLN A 15 -9.16 -16.22 13.69
CA GLN A 15 -8.75 -16.52 15.07
C GLN A 15 -7.65 -15.57 15.55
N LEU A 16 -6.78 -15.10 14.65
CA LEU A 16 -5.75 -14.09 14.92
C LEU A 16 -6.29 -12.65 14.91
N GLY A 17 -7.60 -12.46 14.82
CA GLY A 17 -8.24 -11.14 14.85
C GLY A 17 -8.33 -10.45 13.50
N TRP A 18 -7.94 -11.09 12.39
CA TRP A 18 -8.06 -10.49 11.05
C TRP A 18 -9.51 -10.49 10.57
N ARG A 19 -9.94 -9.36 10.04
CA ARG A 19 -11.23 -9.26 9.35
C ARG A 19 -11.05 -9.64 7.88
N VAL A 20 -11.30 -10.90 7.57
CA VAL A 20 -11.26 -11.40 6.19
C VAL A 20 -12.56 -11.03 5.48
N VAL A 21 -12.48 -10.17 4.47
CA VAL A 21 -13.62 -9.71 3.68
C VAL A 21 -13.68 -10.42 2.33
N ASP A 22 -14.91 -10.58 1.81
CA ASP A 22 -15.11 -11.10 0.47
C ASP A 22 -14.71 -10.05 -0.58
N PRO A 23 -13.70 -10.34 -1.44
CA PRO A 23 -13.22 -9.40 -2.45
C PRO A 23 -14.31 -9.04 -3.47
N HIS A 24 -15.23 -9.95 -3.80
CA HIS A 24 -16.33 -9.67 -4.72
C HIS A 24 -17.31 -8.63 -4.19
N ARG A 25 -17.43 -8.49 -2.87
CA ARG A 25 -18.27 -7.45 -2.25
C ARG A 25 -17.57 -6.09 -2.23
N VAL A 26 -16.29 -6.07 -1.89
CA VAL A 26 -15.55 -4.80 -1.69
C VAL A 26 -14.97 -4.23 -2.98
N ALA A 27 -14.72 -5.08 -3.99
CA ALA A 27 -14.14 -4.68 -5.27
C ALA A 27 -15.08 -4.82 -6.47
N ARG A 28 -16.39 -4.92 -6.24
CA ARG A 28 -17.39 -5.14 -7.30
C ARG A 28 -17.44 -3.99 -8.32
N THR A 29 -17.20 -2.78 -7.88
CA THR A 29 -17.13 -1.59 -8.74
C THR A 29 -15.97 -0.71 -8.29
N PRO A 30 -15.43 0.17 -9.18
CA PRO A 30 -14.38 1.12 -8.79
C PRO A 30 -14.77 1.98 -7.57
N ASN A 31 -16.01 2.41 -7.49
CA ASN A 31 -16.51 3.19 -6.34
C ASN A 31 -16.59 2.36 -5.05
N ALA A 32 -16.97 1.09 -5.12
CA ALA A 32 -16.97 0.21 -3.95
C ALA A 32 -15.56 -0.01 -3.46
N TYR A 33 -14.62 -0.29 -4.37
CA TYR A 33 -13.21 -0.48 -4.04
C TYR A 33 -12.58 0.77 -3.44
N ARG A 34 -12.85 1.94 -4.03
CA ARG A 34 -12.40 3.23 -3.48
C ARG A 34 -12.89 3.44 -2.04
N ARG A 35 -14.18 3.18 -1.77
CA ARG A 35 -14.73 3.29 -0.40
C ARG A 35 -14.05 2.30 0.56
N TYR A 36 -13.81 1.08 0.10
CA TYR A 36 -13.09 0.08 0.90
C TYR A 36 -11.68 0.55 1.27
N MET A 37 -10.89 1.00 0.30
CA MET A 37 -9.56 1.54 0.55
C MET A 37 -9.60 2.75 1.50
N ALA A 38 -10.56 3.65 1.31
CA ALA A 38 -10.72 4.83 2.14
C ALA A 38 -11.17 4.54 3.57
N SER A 39 -11.71 3.34 3.86
CA SER A 39 -12.12 2.94 5.21
C SER A 39 -10.96 2.50 6.11
N GLY A 40 -9.79 2.19 5.53
CA GLY A 40 -8.59 1.83 6.26
C GLY A 40 -7.73 3.05 6.61
N LEU A 41 -6.85 2.90 7.58
CA LEU A 41 -5.85 3.93 7.93
C LEU A 41 -4.65 3.91 7.00
N ALA A 42 -4.23 2.73 6.55
CA ALA A 42 -3.07 2.50 5.70
C ALA A 42 -3.25 1.23 4.87
N GLU A 43 -2.45 1.07 3.82
CA GLU A 43 -2.19 -0.22 3.20
C GLU A 43 -1.06 -0.93 3.95
N PHE A 44 -1.23 -2.23 4.18
CA PHE A 44 -0.14 -3.12 4.60
C PHE A 44 -0.04 -4.26 3.59
N THR A 45 1.12 -4.42 2.97
CA THR A 45 1.30 -5.42 1.92
C THR A 45 2.66 -6.07 1.94
N ALA A 46 2.66 -7.41 1.84
CA ALA A 46 3.84 -8.19 1.53
C ALA A 46 4.05 -8.24 0.02
N ILE A 47 5.29 -8.27 -0.41
CA ILE A 47 5.71 -8.28 -1.80
C ILE A 47 6.18 -9.70 -2.20
N LYS A 48 6.17 -9.99 -3.48
CA LYS A 48 6.75 -11.24 -3.98
C LYS A 48 8.24 -11.30 -3.65
N GLY A 49 8.68 -12.42 -3.09
CA GLY A 49 10.07 -12.59 -2.66
C GLY A 49 11.11 -12.29 -3.75
N VAL A 50 10.78 -12.51 -5.02
CA VAL A 50 11.66 -12.19 -6.16
C VAL A 50 11.91 -10.68 -6.29
N ASP A 51 10.90 -9.85 -6.09
CA ASP A 51 11.04 -8.39 -6.18
C ASP A 51 11.87 -7.83 -5.02
N VAL A 52 11.74 -8.43 -3.84
CA VAL A 52 12.55 -8.10 -2.66
C VAL A 52 14.00 -8.54 -2.86
N ALA A 53 14.21 -9.80 -3.29
CA ALA A 53 15.56 -10.36 -3.45
C ALA A 53 16.38 -9.65 -4.54
N TRP A 54 15.74 -9.30 -5.65
CA TRP A 54 16.40 -8.66 -6.79
C TRP A 54 16.37 -7.14 -6.73
N GLN A 55 15.71 -6.58 -5.74
CA GLN A 55 15.62 -5.12 -5.58
C GLN A 55 15.15 -4.43 -6.87
N THR A 56 14.05 -4.96 -7.45
CA THR A 56 13.53 -4.54 -8.76
C THR A 56 13.03 -3.10 -8.80
N GLY A 57 12.81 -2.48 -7.64
CA GLY A 57 12.20 -1.15 -7.53
C GLY A 57 10.68 -1.17 -7.72
N TRP A 58 10.07 -2.36 -7.74
CA TRP A 58 8.66 -2.51 -7.99
C TRP A 58 7.78 -1.86 -6.91
N VAL A 59 6.77 -1.14 -7.35
CA VAL A 59 5.72 -0.56 -6.50
C VAL A 59 4.37 -0.99 -7.06
N SER A 60 3.47 -1.43 -6.19
CA SER A 60 2.12 -1.82 -6.59
C SER A 60 1.32 -0.63 -7.14
N ASP A 61 0.59 -0.82 -8.23
CA ASP A 61 -0.44 0.12 -8.73
C ASP A 61 -1.48 0.42 -7.65
N ARG A 62 -1.81 -0.57 -6.83
CA ARG A 62 -2.67 -0.40 -5.66
C ARG A 62 -2.10 0.59 -4.66
N ALA A 63 -0.80 0.58 -4.42
CA ALA A 63 -0.15 1.55 -3.53
C ALA A 63 -0.37 3.00 -4.00
N ALA A 64 -0.28 3.27 -5.31
CA ALA A 64 -0.59 4.58 -5.86
C ALA A 64 -2.04 5.02 -5.57
N ALA A 65 -3.00 4.08 -5.64
CA ALA A 65 -4.39 4.36 -5.31
C ALA A 65 -4.60 4.67 -3.81
N PHE A 66 -3.92 3.94 -2.91
CA PHE A 66 -3.97 4.23 -1.47
C PHE A 66 -3.36 5.60 -1.17
N LEU A 67 -2.18 5.91 -1.71
CA LEU A 67 -1.56 7.22 -1.56
C LEU A 67 -2.45 8.36 -2.07
N ALA A 68 -3.11 8.17 -3.21
CA ALA A 68 -4.05 9.14 -3.76
C ALA A 68 -5.25 9.41 -2.84
N LEU A 69 -5.60 8.46 -1.98
CA LEU A 69 -6.61 8.61 -0.93
C LEU A 69 -6.04 9.15 0.40
N GLY A 70 -4.78 9.54 0.43
CA GLY A 70 -4.09 9.97 1.64
C GLY A 70 -3.91 8.82 2.63
N ARG A 71 -3.75 7.59 2.14
CA ARG A 71 -3.49 6.41 2.97
C ARG A 71 -2.02 6.04 2.86
N PRO A 72 -1.24 6.08 3.94
CA PRO A 72 0.14 5.60 3.94
C PRO A 72 0.23 4.14 3.52
N VAL A 73 1.38 3.75 3.00
CA VAL A 73 1.65 2.39 2.53
C VAL A 73 2.81 1.79 3.30
N ILE A 74 2.57 0.70 4.01
CA ILE A 74 3.59 -0.12 4.66
C ILE A 74 3.85 -1.32 3.75
N THR A 75 5.07 -1.45 3.25
CA THR A 75 5.42 -2.48 2.27
C THR A 75 6.87 -2.92 2.41
N GLU A 76 7.19 -4.14 1.98
CA GLU A 76 8.57 -4.60 1.93
C GLU A 76 9.40 -3.77 0.96
N ASP A 77 10.69 -3.60 1.30
CA ASP A 77 11.64 -2.82 0.50
C ASP A 77 12.11 -3.61 -0.73
N THR A 78 11.64 -3.19 -1.88
CA THR A 78 12.05 -3.70 -3.20
C THR A 78 13.19 -2.89 -3.82
N GLY A 79 13.78 -1.95 -3.09
CA GLY A 79 14.69 -0.94 -3.64
C GLY A 79 13.97 0.32 -4.15
N ALA A 80 12.65 0.40 -4.09
CA ALA A 80 11.87 1.54 -4.52
C ALA A 80 12.18 2.82 -3.71
N ALA A 81 12.60 2.67 -2.46
CA ALA A 81 13.04 3.78 -1.60
C ALA A 81 14.12 4.66 -2.24
N ARG A 82 14.89 4.16 -3.21
CA ARG A 82 15.94 4.90 -3.92
C ARG A 82 15.39 5.97 -4.88
N TYR A 83 14.16 5.77 -5.35
CA TYR A 83 13.54 6.59 -6.39
C TYR A 83 12.41 7.47 -5.87
N LEU A 84 11.92 7.17 -4.67
CA LEU A 84 10.78 7.86 -4.07
C LEU A 84 11.26 8.93 -3.06
N PRO A 85 10.50 10.02 -2.90
CA PRO A 85 10.81 11.01 -1.87
C PRO A 85 10.85 10.38 -0.48
N ARG A 86 11.75 10.85 0.39
CA ARG A 86 11.85 10.35 1.78
C ARG A 86 10.54 10.53 2.56
N GLU A 87 9.84 11.63 2.31
CA GLU A 87 8.54 11.94 2.92
C GLU A 87 7.37 11.56 2.01
N SER A 88 7.37 10.35 1.51
CA SER A 88 6.43 9.87 0.48
C SER A 88 5.13 9.26 1.02
N GLY A 89 5.01 9.09 2.33
CA GLY A 89 3.92 8.29 2.91
C GLY A 89 4.14 6.78 2.80
N PHE A 90 5.23 6.32 2.17
CA PHE A 90 5.69 4.95 2.24
C PHE A 90 6.46 4.68 3.55
N ARG A 91 6.30 3.45 4.05
CA ARG A 91 7.13 2.84 5.09
C ARG A 91 7.66 1.53 4.54
N PHE A 92 8.92 1.54 4.15
CA PHE A 92 9.60 0.36 3.65
C PHE A 92 10.12 -0.47 4.81
N ILE A 93 9.75 -1.74 4.85
CA ILE A 93 10.10 -2.67 5.92
C ILE A 93 10.93 -3.84 5.36
N ARG A 94 11.77 -4.42 6.21
CA ARG A 94 12.62 -5.59 5.89
C ARG A 94 12.45 -6.73 6.88
N ASN A 95 11.76 -6.49 7.99
CA ASN A 95 11.50 -7.47 9.03
C ASN A 95 10.25 -7.08 9.83
N ILE A 96 9.85 -7.97 10.71
CA ILE A 96 8.64 -7.82 11.51
C ILE A 96 8.72 -6.66 12.51
N ASP A 97 9.90 -6.40 13.08
CA ASP A 97 10.09 -5.31 14.05
C ASP A 97 9.86 -3.95 13.37
N GLN A 98 10.39 -3.78 12.15
CA GLN A 98 10.14 -2.59 11.35
C GLN A 98 8.68 -2.46 10.93
N ALA A 99 7.99 -3.58 10.68
CA ALA A 99 6.56 -3.58 10.39
C ALA A 99 5.76 -3.08 11.59
N GLU A 100 6.07 -3.55 12.79
CA GLU A 100 5.44 -3.12 14.03
C GLU A 100 5.65 -1.61 14.27
N GLU A 101 6.89 -1.13 14.13
CA GLU A 101 7.20 0.29 14.28
C GLU A 101 6.47 1.16 13.23
N ALA A 102 6.39 0.70 11.98
CA ALA A 102 5.66 1.40 10.93
C ALA A 102 4.15 1.51 11.25
N VAL A 103 3.55 0.45 11.77
CA VAL A 103 2.15 0.47 12.22
C VAL A 103 1.97 1.44 13.39
N LYS A 104 2.85 1.40 14.39
CA LYS A 104 2.81 2.33 15.52
C LYS A 104 2.94 3.79 15.07
N GLU A 105 3.83 4.07 14.11
CA GLU A 105 3.97 5.41 13.54
C GLU A 105 2.68 5.86 12.84
N VAL A 106 2.06 5.00 12.03
CA VAL A 106 0.78 5.31 11.38
C VAL A 106 -0.30 5.64 12.41
N LEU A 107 -0.39 4.87 13.50
CA LEU A 107 -1.37 5.12 14.55
C LEU A 107 -1.11 6.43 15.31
N ARG A 108 0.15 6.76 15.56
CA ARG A 108 0.56 7.94 16.34
C ARG A 108 0.42 9.23 15.55
N ASP A 109 0.77 9.22 14.26
CA ASP A 109 0.91 10.45 13.46
C ASP A 109 0.28 10.32 12.06
N TRP A 110 -0.92 9.74 12.04
CA TRP A 110 -1.67 9.53 10.80
C TRP A 110 -1.90 10.81 10.00
N PRO A 111 -2.24 11.99 10.60
CA PRO A 111 -2.51 13.20 9.83
C PRO A 111 -1.30 13.65 8.99
N ARG A 112 -0.08 13.59 9.54
CA ARG A 112 1.15 13.93 8.81
C ARG A 112 1.40 12.93 7.69
N LEU A 113 1.31 11.62 7.98
CA LEU A 113 1.53 10.57 7.01
C LEU A 113 0.49 10.59 5.88
N SER A 114 -0.76 10.90 6.19
CA SER A 114 -1.82 11.08 5.21
C SER A 114 -1.53 12.22 4.25
N LYS A 115 -1.03 13.36 4.75
CA LYS A 115 -0.61 14.48 3.92
C LYS A 115 0.57 14.13 3.02
N GLN A 116 1.60 13.46 3.56
CA GLN A 116 2.76 12.98 2.79
C GLN A 116 2.34 11.99 1.70
N ALA A 117 1.46 11.05 2.01
CA ALA A 117 0.90 10.09 1.05
C ALA A 117 0.21 10.81 -0.11
N ARG A 118 -0.66 11.77 0.19
CA ARG A 118 -1.36 12.54 -0.83
C ARG A 118 -0.42 13.37 -1.70
N SER A 119 0.58 14.02 -1.10
CA SER A 119 1.60 14.79 -1.84
C SER A 119 2.38 13.87 -2.79
N CYS A 120 2.85 12.73 -2.31
CA CYS A 120 3.55 11.75 -3.13
C CYS A 120 2.72 11.28 -4.32
N ALA A 121 1.43 11.01 -4.13
CA ALA A 121 0.55 10.63 -5.23
C ALA A 121 0.50 11.69 -6.34
N VAL A 122 0.39 12.97 -5.97
CA VAL A 122 0.34 14.09 -6.91
C VAL A 122 1.70 14.35 -7.57
N ASP A 123 2.80 14.13 -6.85
CA ASP A 123 4.13 14.49 -7.35
C ASP A 123 4.77 13.39 -8.19
N VAL A 124 4.49 12.11 -7.85
CA VAL A 124 5.16 10.96 -8.45
C VAL A 124 4.23 10.15 -9.36
N PHE A 125 2.97 9.96 -8.97
CA PHE A 125 2.03 9.07 -9.66
C PHE A 125 0.98 9.80 -10.48
N ASP A 126 1.10 11.11 -10.67
CA ASP A 126 0.23 11.87 -11.57
C ASP A 126 0.43 11.43 -13.01
N SER A 127 -0.65 10.98 -13.66
CA SER A 127 -0.59 10.43 -15.01
C SER A 127 -0.21 11.48 -16.06
N GLU A 128 -0.69 12.71 -15.91
CA GLU A 128 -0.37 13.79 -16.86
C GLU A 128 1.11 14.16 -16.76
N LYS A 129 1.64 14.33 -15.56
CA LYS A 129 3.07 14.61 -15.35
C LYS A 129 3.95 13.48 -15.91
N THR A 130 3.53 12.24 -15.68
CA THR A 130 4.28 11.05 -16.13
C THR A 130 4.27 10.95 -17.66
N LEU A 131 3.10 11.08 -18.30
CA LEU A 131 2.97 11.02 -19.74
C LEU A 131 3.74 12.15 -20.44
N ARG A 132 3.70 13.38 -19.92
CA ARG A 132 4.49 14.50 -20.44
C ARG A 132 5.99 14.20 -20.42
N LYS A 133 6.52 13.59 -19.35
CA LYS A 133 7.93 13.19 -19.28
C LYS A 133 8.31 12.13 -20.31
N ILE A 134 7.40 11.22 -20.64
CA ILE A 134 7.64 10.15 -21.62
C ILE A 134 7.57 10.71 -23.05
N LEU A 135 6.59 11.56 -23.35
CA LEU A 135 6.32 12.07 -24.69
C LEU A 135 7.25 13.21 -25.12
N ASN A 136 7.82 13.95 -24.16
CA ASN A 136 8.74 15.06 -24.43
C ASN A 136 10.23 14.65 -24.38
N ARG A 137 10.53 13.39 -24.54
CA ARG A 137 11.91 12.84 -24.66
C ARG A 137 12.36 12.78 -26.09
#